data_4e1ee0aa0abaab4e0fb7c4481856129b
#
_entry.id   4e1ee0aa0abaab4e0fb7c4481856129b
#
_cell.length_a   1.000
_cell.length_b   1.000
_cell.length_c   1.000
_cell.angle_alpha   90.00
_cell.angle_beta   90.00
_cell.angle_gamma   90.00
#
_symmetry.space_group_name_H-M   'P 1'
#
loop_
_entity.id
_entity.type
_entity.pdbx_description
1 polymer ?
#
loop_
_entity_poly.entity_id
_entity_poly.type
_entity_poly.pdbx_seq_one_letter_code
_entity_poly.pdbx_strand_id
1 'polypeptide(L)'
;GVFIVDDVAFIQAKQGMAIGEAVSRRGIKKQYYLETRGDVLLRNKEVFQLWKRLGLAYMFIGIEAMDEEGLAHHRKRTTISKNLEALEFARSLGITVAINLIADPAWDRRRFEIVRQWCLEIPEIVNISVNTPYPGTESWHTEARHVTTRDYRLYDIQHAVLPTTLPLPEFYAELVKTQQILNQKHLGWNALKSTARIAAGHLLRGQTNFVKMLWKFNRVYDPKLQLADHARAVAYQMPLPPAQKQDISAGLLYIHRAQGRKGRALDDSTEQFVEATRTGASA
;
A
#
# COMPACT_ATOMS: atom_id res chain seq x y z
N GLY A 1 13.84 12.57 9.49
CA GLY A 1 12.67 11.67 9.55
C GLY A 1 13.08 10.22 9.67
N VAL A 2 12.25 9.43 10.32
CA VAL A 2 12.38 7.97 10.44
C VAL A 2 11.12 7.32 9.91
N PHE A 3 11.26 6.47 8.90
CA PHE A 3 10.17 5.61 8.44
C PHE A 3 10.26 4.27 9.16
N ILE A 4 9.18 3.89 9.86
CA ILE A 4 9.05 2.60 10.51
C ILE A 4 8.60 1.62 9.43
N VAL A 5 9.55 0.81 8.96
CA VAL A 5 9.33 -0.16 7.87
C VAL A 5 8.71 -1.42 8.47
N ASP A 6 7.39 -1.42 8.54
CA ASP A 6 6.57 -2.54 8.98
C ASP A 6 5.24 -2.44 8.22
N ASP A 7 4.80 -3.50 7.57
CA ASP A 7 3.56 -3.52 6.78
C ASP A 7 2.32 -3.16 7.63
N VAL A 8 2.38 -3.46 8.93
CA VAL A 8 1.34 -3.08 9.89
C VAL A 8 1.99 -2.68 11.21
N ALA A 9 2.45 -1.44 11.27
CA ALA A 9 3.10 -0.93 12.48
C ALA A 9 2.20 -1.05 13.71
N PHE A 10 2.80 -1.45 14.80
CA PHE A 10 2.17 -1.59 16.14
C PHE A 10 1.03 -2.61 16.21
N ILE A 11 1.05 -3.64 15.36
CA ILE A 11 0.12 -4.76 15.47
C ILE A 11 0.22 -5.42 16.87
N GLN A 12 1.42 -5.42 17.44
CA GLN A 12 1.71 -5.81 18.83
C GLN A 12 1.85 -4.56 19.71
N ALA A 13 0.78 -4.18 20.41
CA ALA A 13 0.74 -2.99 21.25
C ALA A 13 1.91 -2.96 22.27
N LYS A 14 2.19 -4.07 22.95
CA LYS A 14 3.25 -4.18 23.95
C LYS A 14 4.63 -3.82 23.40
N GLN A 15 4.95 -4.30 22.20
CA GLN A 15 6.21 -3.99 21.53
C GLN A 15 6.26 -2.51 21.13
N GLY A 16 5.18 -1.98 20.53
CA GLY A 16 5.09 -0.59 20.15
C GLY A 16 5.26 0.37 21.34
N MET A 17 4.66 0.03 22.48
CA MET A 17 4.84 0.78 23.74
C MET A 17 6.28 0.72 24.24
N ALA A 18 6.86 -0.48 24.35
CA ALA A 18 8.22 -0.65 24.88
C ALA A 18 9.27 0.10 24.05
N ILE A 19 9.15 0.07 22.71
CA ILE A 19 10.04 0.83 21.82
C ILE A 19 9.81 2.34 21.99
N GLY A 20 8.56 2.80 22.03
CA GLY A 20 8.22 4.21 22.23
C GLY A 20 8.75 4.76 23.56
N GLU A 21 8.59 4.02 24.65
CA GLU A 21 9.16 4.38 25.95
C GLU A 21 10.69 4.44 25.94
N ALA A 22 11.35 3.50 25.24
CA ALA A 22 12.79 3.51 25.12
C ALA A 22 13.29 4.72 24.31
N VAL A 23 12.57 5.11 23.26
CA VAL A 23 12.82 6.35 22.49
C VAL A 23 12.66 7.59 23.36
N SER A 24 11.57 7.61 24.17
CA SER A 24 11.30 8.70 25.11
C SER A 24 12.40 8.85 26.16
N ARG A 25 12.77 7.75 26.83
CA ARG A 25 13.85 7.75 27.87
C ARG A 25 15.19 8.24 27.33
N ARG A 26 15.48 7.99 26.06
CA ARG A 26 16.72 8.45 25.40
C ARG A 26 16.65 9.88 24.87
N GLY A 27 15.52 10.56 25.01
CA GLY A 27 15.31 11.91 24.51
C GLY A 27 15.42 12.04 22.99
N ILE A 28 15.17 10.96 22.23
CA ILE A 28 15.28 10.96 20.78
C ILE A 28 14.13 11.76 20.17
N LYS A 29 14.47 12.87 19.49
CA LYS A 29 13.50 13.73 18.79
C LYS A 29 13.62 13.55 17.28
N LYS A 30 12.61 12.93 16.65
CA LYS A 30 12.50 12.68 15.22
C LYS A 30 11.07 12.87 14.76
N GLN A 31 10.88 13.05 13.46
CA GLN A 31 9.58 12.86 12.84
C GLN A 31 9.46 11.40 12.40
N TYR A 32 8.37 10.76 12.79
CA TYR A 32 8.12 9.37 12.46
C TYR A 32 7.02 9.26 11.41
N TYR A 33 7.19 8.31 10.51
CA TYR A 33 6.27 7.94 9.45
C TYR A 33 6.05 6.44 9.52
N LEU A 34 4.85 5.95 9.31
CA LEU A 34 4.55 4.52 9.36
C LEU A 34 3.36 4.15 8.49
N GLU A 35 3.23 2.85 8.25
CA GLU A 35 2.06 2.24 7.65
C GLU A 35 1.34 1.39 8.68
N THR A 36 0.00 1.37 8.65
CA THR A 36 -0.81 0.57 9.55
C THR A 36 -2.19 0.29 8.97
N ARG A 37 -2.99 -0.47 9.71
CA ARG A 37 -4.38 -0.77 9.37
C ARG A 37 -5.32 -0.04 10.33
N GLY A 38 -6.51 0.33 9.85
CA GLY A 38 -7.52 1.01 10.66
C GLY A 38 -7.93 0.22 11.91
N ASP A 39 -8.08 -1.11 11.81
CA ASP A 39 -8.42 -1.97 12.94
C ASP A 39 -7.32 -2.04 14.01
N VAL A 40 -6.05 -1.98 13.60
CA VAL A 40 -4.91 -1.94 14.52
C VAL A 40 -4.84 -0.58 15.22
N LEU A 41 -5.05 0.50 14.48
CA LEU A 41 -5.09 1.85 15.03
C LEU A 41 -6.16 1.98 16.11
N LEU A 42 -7.37 1.50 15.85
CA LEU A 42 -8.47 1.55 16.81
C LEU A 42 -8.27 0.66 18.03
N ARG A 43 -7.69 -0.51 17.85
CA ARG A 43 -7.40 -1.43 18.94
C ARG A 43 -6.29 -0.96 19.86
N ASN A 44 -5.28 -0.28 19.32
CA ASN A 44 -4.05 0.09 20.01
C ASN A 44 -3.89 1.61 20.16
N LYS A 45 -4.99 2.34 20.41
CA LYS A 45 -5.03 3.81 20.47
C LYS A 45 -3.92 4.43 21.32
N GLU A 46 -3.63 3.84 22.49
CA GLU A 46 -2.62 4.34 23.44
C GLU A 46 -1.21 4.36 22.84
N VAL A 47 -0.86 3.35 22.03
CA VAL A 47 0.44 3.28 21.35
C VAL A 47 0.58 4.47 20.39
N PHE A 48 -0.44 4.74 19.57
CA PHE A 48 -0.41 5.84 18.62
C PHE A 48 -0.41 7.20 19.30
N GLN A 49 -1.09 7.36 20.45
CA GLN A 49 -1.02 8.56 21.29
C GLN A 49 0.40 8.77 21.84
N LEU A 50 1.07 7.71 22.33
CA LEU A 50 2.47 7.78 22.74
C LEU A 50 3.35 8.24 21.58
N TRP A 51 3.25 7.57 20.42
CA TRP A 51 4.08 7.90 19.27
C TRP A 51 3.79 9.27 18.70
N LYS A 52 2.54 9.78 18.80
CA LYS A 52 2.25 11.18 18.48
C LYS A 52 3.06 12.15 19.35
N ARG A 53 3.15 11.90 20.65
CA ARG A 53 3.98 12.73 21.55
C ARG A 53 5.47 12.64 21.22
N LEU A 54 5.93 11.52 20.66
CA LEU A 54 7.32 11.30 20.23
C LEU A 54 7.63 11.90 18.86
N GLY A 55 6.62 12.35 18.12
CA GLY A 55 6.79 13.00 16.82
C GLY A 55 6.25 12.22 15.62
N LEU A 56 5.29 11.30 15.83
CA LEU A 56 4.55 10.68 14.71
C LEU A 56 3.79 11.76 13.97
N ALA A 57 4.20 12.01 12.70
CA ALA A 57 3.73 13.10 11.88
C ALA A 57 2.84 12.63 10.72
N TYR A 58 3.06 11.41 10.24
CA TYR A 58 2.39 10.88 9.06
C TYR A 58 2.07 9.40 9.21
N MET A 59 0.87 9.00 8.80
CA MET A 59 0.45 7.59 8.71
C MET A 59 -0.12 7.29 7.33
N PHE A 60 0.23 6.13 6.82
CA PHE A 60 -0.45 5.54 5.68
C PHE A 60 -1.39 4.44 6.18
N ILE A 61 -2.67 4.52 5.83
CA ILE A 61 -3.70 3.58 6.28
C ILE A 61 -4.33 2.89 5.08
N GLY A 62 -4.22 1.58 5.00
CA GLY A 62 -4.89 0.77 3.98
C GLY A 62 -6.40 0.74 4.23
N ILE A 63 -7.15 1.48 3.43
CA ILE A 63 -8.63 1.47 3.41
C ILE A 63 -9.15 0.51 2.33
N GLU A 64 -8.49 0.53 1.17
CA GLU A 64 -8.63 -0.35 -0.01
C GLU A 64 -9.93 -0.20 -0.79
N ALA A 65 -11.07 -0.03 -0.13
CA ALA A 65 -12.36 0.22 -0.76
C ALA A 65 -13.21 1.19 0.07
N MET A 66 -14.16 1.83 -0.60
CA MET A 66 -15.06 2.83 -0.02
C MET A 66 -16.47 2.31 0.24
N ASP A 67 -16.74 1.05 -0.08
CA ASP A 67 -18.01 0.36 0.14
C ASP A 67 -17.81 -1.08 0.59
N GLU A 68 -18.88 -1.67 1.13
CA GLU A 68 -18.84 -3.03 1.69
C GLU A 68 -18.55 -4.09 0.61
N GLU A 69 -19.00 -3.88 -0.63
CA GLU A 69 -18.75 -4.80 -1.74
C GLU A 69 -17.25 -4.85 -2.07
N GLY A 70 -16.60 -3.70 -2.20
CA GLY A 70 -15.16 -3.60 -2.42
C GLY A 70 -14.35 -4.17 -1.26
N LEU A 71 -14.77 -3.94 0.00
CA LEU A 71 -14.12 -4.54 1.15
C LEU A 71 -14.23 -6.07 1.15
N ALA A 72 -15.40 -6.60 0.78
CA ALA A 72 -15.61 -8.04 0.63
C ALA A 72 -14.75 -8.62 -0.49
N HIS A 73 -14.67 -7.94 -1.65
CA HIS A 73 -13.82 -8.32 -2.77
C HIS A 73 -12.34 -8.44 -2.37
N HIS A 74 -11.84 -7.48 -1.61
CA HIS A 74 -10.48 -7.51 -1.07
C HIS A 74 -10.33 -8.35 0.20
N ARG A 75 -11.38 -9.08 0.60
CA ARG A 75 -11.41 -9.97 1.79
C ARG A 75 -10.99 -9.25 3.08
N LYS A 76 -11.34 -7.99 3.21
CA LYS A 76 -11.07 -7.21 4.42
C LYS A 76 -12.07 -7.51 5.51
N ARG A 77 -11.56 -7.79 6.71
CA ARG A 77 -12.37 -8.02 7.92
C ARG A 77 -12.64 -6.70 8.66
N THR A 78 -13.06 -5.68 7.92
CA THR A 78 -13.42 -4.36 8.44
C THR A 78 -14.70 -3.89 7.78
N THR A 79 -15.27 -2.81 8.28
CA THR A 79 -16.44 -2.14 7.70
C THR A 79 -16.09 -0.70 7.35
N ILE A 80 -16.87 -0.09 6.47
CA ILE A 80 -16.69 1.34 6.14
C ILE A 80 -16.75 2.20 7.39
N SER A 81 -17.71 1.93 8.29
CA SER A 81 -17.85 2.67 9.55
C SER A 81 -16.57 2.60 10.42
N LYS A 82 -15.95 1.44 10.55
CA LYS A 82 -14.69 1.28 11.29
C LYS A 82 -13.53 1.99 10.60
N ASN A 83 -13.49 1.98 9.28
CA ASN A 83 -12.48 2.73 8.53
C ASN A 83 -12.61 4.24 8.77
N LEU A 84 -13.84 4.78 8.72
CA LEU A 84 -14.10 6.19 9.02
C LEU A 84 -13.75 6.54 10.47
N GLU A 85 -14.11 5.69 11.45
CA GLU A 85 -13.73 5.87 12.85
C GLU A 85 -12.20 5.92 13.02
N ALA A 86 -11.46 5.06 12.29
CA ALA A 86 -10.00 5.07 12.33
C ALA A 86 -9.42 6.37 11.78
N LEU A 87 -9.97 6.89 10.68
CA LEU A 87 -9.56 8.18 10.11
C LEU A 87 -9.85 9.34 11.06
N GLU A 88 -11.04 9.35 11.69
CA GLU A 88 -11.41 10.37 12.70
C GLU A 88 -10.46 10.33 13.90
N PHE A 89 -10.14 9.17 14.40
CA PHE A 89 -9.18 9.03 15.49
C PHE A 89 -7.79 9.55 15.09
N ALA A 90 -7.30 9.20 13.90
CA ALA A 90 -6.02 9.71 13.42
C ALA A 90 -6.01 11.24 13.28
N ARG A 91 -7.10 11.82 12.76
CA ARG A 91 -7.30 13.29 12.70
C ARG A 91 -7.29 13.93 14.09
N SER A 92 -7.97 13.32 15.07
CA SER A 92 -8.00 13.84 16.44
C SER A 92 -6.62 13.93 17.08
N LEU A 93 -5.68 13.09 16.63
CA LEU A 93 -4.28 13.17 17.04
C LEU A 93 -3.49 14.26 16.30
N GLY A 94 -4.07 14.89 15.28
CA GLY A 94 -3.37 15.86 14.43
C GLY A 94 -2.23 15.21 13.61
N ILE A 95 -2.43 13.97 13.15
CA ILE A 95 -1.49 13.25 12.29
C ILE A 95 -1.95 13.41 10.85
N THR A 96 -1.02 13.69 9.94
CA THR A 96 -1.34 13.67 8.51
C THR A 96 -1.59 12.24 8.06
N VAL A 97 -2.74 12.00 7.45
CA VAL A 97 -3.13 10.68 6.98
C VAL A 97 -3.15 10.62 5.46
N ALA A 98 -2.54 9.59 4.91
CA ALA A 98 -2.79 9.15 3.55
C ALA A 98 -3.46 7.78 3.55
N ILE A 99 -4.32 7.56 2.57
CA ILE A 99 -4.98 6.27 2.34
C ILE A 99 -4.70 5.77 0.93
N ASN A 100 -4.86 4.48 0.72
CA ASN A 100 -4.84 3.88 -0.60
C ASN A 100 -6.18 3.24 -0.91
N LEU A 101 -6.65 3.48 -2.12
CA LEU A 101 -7.74 2.73 -2.74
C LEU A 101 -7.18 1.84 -3.84
N ILE A 102 -7.82 0.71 -4.05
CA ILE A 102 -7.43 -0.25 -5.09
C ILE A 102 -8.46 -0.17 -6.21
N ALA A 103 -8.03 0.35 -7.36
CA ALA A 103 -8.85 0.35 -8.57
C ALA A 103 -8.91 -1.07 -9.14
N ASP A 104 -10.13 -1.60 -9.23
CA ASP A 104 -10.34 -2.87 -9.88
C ASP A 104 -10.35 -2.69 -11.40
N PRO A 105 -9.67 -3.55 -12.18
CA PRO A 105 -9.74 -3.54 -13.63
C PRO A 105 -11.18 -3.65 -14.18
N ALA A 106 -12.12 -4.20 -13.43
CA ALA A 106 -13.53 -4.27 -13.77
C ALA A 106 -14.29 -2.93 -13.61
N TRP A 107 -13.65 -1.88 -13.11
CA TRP A 107 -14.32 -0.58 -12.97
C TRP A 107 -14.70 0.01 -14.32
N ASP A 108 -15.94 0.48 -14.41
CA ASP A 108 -16.44 1.32 -15.48
C ASP A 108 -16.23 2.83 -15.19
N ARG A 109 -16.60 3.70 -16.12
CA ARG A 109 -16.49 5.17 -15.94
C ARG A 109 -17.33 5.67 -14.76
N ARG A 110 -18.51 5.07 -14.54
CA ARG A 110 -19.39 5.44 -13.43
C ARG A 110 -18.73 5.14 -12.09
N ARG A 111 -18.10 3.99 -11.97
CA ARG A 111 -17.39 3.60 -10.75
C ARG A 111 -16.22 4.55 -10.45
N PHE A 112 -15.42 4.90 -11.44
CA PHE A 112 -14.38 5.90 -11.29
C PHE A 112 -14.92 7.25 -10.80
N GLU A 113 -16.08 7.70 -11.32
CA GLU A 113 -16.70 8.96 -10.90
C GLU A 113 -17.17 8.91 -9.44
N ILE A 114 -17.84 7.85 -9.03
CA ILE A 114 -18.28 7.64 -7.64
C ILE A 114 -17.07 7.69 -6.70
N VAL A 115 -15.98 7.00 -7.05
CA VAL A 115 -14.75 6.99 -6.27
C VAL A 115 -14.15 8.39 -6.15
N ARG A 116 -14.08 9.14 -7.26
CA ARG A 116 -13.58 10.53 -7.25
C ARG A 116 -14.38 11.42 -6.30
N GLN A 117 -15.70 11.36 -6.36
CA GLN A 117 -16.56 12.16 -5.51
C GLN A 117 -16.38 11.84 -4.04
N TRP A 118 -16.40 10.57 -3.68
CA TRP A 118 -16.13 10.15 -2.31
C TRP A 118 -14.76 10.62 -1.80
N CYS A 119 -13.73 10.47 -2.62
CA CYS A 119 -12.38 10.92 -2.26
C CYS A 119 -12.27 12.42 -2.07
N LEU A 120 -13.10 13.22 -2.75
CA LEU A 120 -13.11 14.68 -2.58
C LEU A 120 -13.80 15.12 -1.27
N GLU A 121 -14.69 14.30 -0.72
CA GLU A 121 -15.41 14.60 0.53
C GLU A 121 -14.55 14.37 1.77
N ILE A 122 -13.59 13.46 1.75
CA ILE A 122 -12.71 13.18 2.88
C ILE A 122 -11.47 14.09 2.87
N PRO A 123 -10.95 14.53 4.02
CA PRO A 123 -9.78 15.42 4.06
C PRO A 123 -8.43 14.73 3.82
N GLU A 124 -8.37 13.41 3.86
CA GLU A 124 -7.13 12.62 3.74
C GLU A 124 -6.50 12.74 2.35
N ILE A 125 -5.19 12.50 2.31
CA ILE A 125 -4.46 12.28 1.05
C ILE A 125 -4.87 10.92 0.52
N VAL A 126 -5.36 10.86 -0.72
CA VAL A 126 -5.77 9.59 -1.33
C VAL A 126 -4.84 9.22 -2.46
N ASN A 127 -4.27 8.05 -2.38
CA ASN A 127 -3.58 7.39 -3.49
C ASN A 127 -4.50 6.33 -4.10
N ILE A 128 -4.31 6.07 -5.38
CA ILE A 128 -5.01 5.01 -6.09
C ILE A 128 -4.00 4.09 -6.75
N SER A 129 -4.13 2.79 -6.50
CA SER A 129 -3.33 1.75 -7.13
C SER A 129 -4.22 0.80 -7.92
N VAL A 130 -3.66 0.05 -8.83
CA VAL A 130 -4.39 -0.95 -9.62
C VAL A 130 -4.31 -2.31 -8.93
N ASN A 131 -5.44 -3.03 -8.87
CA ASN A 131 -5.48 -4.38 -8.37
C ASN A 131 -4.55 -5.29 -9.18
N THR A 132 -3.52 -5.79 -8.52
CA THR A 132 -2.46 -6.58 -9.15
C THR A 132 -2.28 -7.89 -8.38
N PRO A 133 -2.52 -9.05 -9.01
CA PRO A 133 -2.30 -10.34 -8.37
C PRO A 133 -0.80 -10.64 -8.29
N TYR A 134 -0.21 -10.52 -7.12
CA TYR A 134 1.21 -10.76 -6.92
C TYR A 134 1.54 -12.24 -6.74
N PRO A 135 2.65 -12.73 -7.31
CA PRO A 135 3.14 -14.08 -7.07
C PRO A 135 3.26 -14.41 -5.58
N GLY A 136 2.83 -15.60 -5.21
CA GLY A 136 2.81 -16.05 -3.81
C GLY A 136 1.56 -15.65 -3.02
N THR A 137 0.68 -14.81 -3.58
CA THR A 137 -0.60 -14.47 -2.95
C THR A 137 -1.72 -15.41 -3.39
N GLU A 138 -2.81 -15.45 -2.63
CA GLU A 138 -4.00 -16.21 -3.03
C GLU A 138 -4.61 -15.66 -4.33
N SER A 139 -4.58 -14.33 -4.51
CA SER A 139 -5.03 -13.69 -5.74
C SER A 139 -4.23 -14.16 -6.96
N TRP A 140 -2.92 -14.38 -6.82
CA TRP A 140 -2.12 -14.96 -7.91
C TRP A 140 -2.59 -16.38 -8.29
N HIS A 141 -2.95 -17.22 -7.31
CA HIS A 141 -3.42 -18.57 -7.59
C HIS A 141 -4.75 -18.62 -8.32
N THR A 142 -5.62 -17.66 -8.04
CA THR A 142 -6.93 -17.58 -8.71
C THR A 142 -6.84 -16.90 -10.06
N GLU A 143 -6.04 -15.85 -10.19
CA GLU A 143 -6.06 -14.94 -11.34
C GLU A 143 -4.92 -15.12 -12.33
N ALA A 144 -3.83 -15.82 -11.97
CA ALA A 144 -2.64 -15.91 -12.84
C ALA A 144 -2.88 -16.47 -14.25
N ARG A 145 -3.97 -17.21 -14.43
CA ARG A 145 -4.37 -17.76 -15.76
C ARG A 145 -5.21 -16.80 -16.59
N HIS A 146 -5.73 -15.74 -15.95
CA HIS A 146 -6.57 -14.72 -16.55
C HIS A 146 -5.82 -13.42 -16.84
N VAL A 147 -4.57 -13.30 -16.37
CA VAL A 147 -3.77 -12.10 -16.62
C VAL A 147 -3.52 -11.89 -18.10
N THR A 148 -3.58 -10.65 -18.55
CA THR A 148 -3.29 -10.26 -19.95
C THR A 148 -1.81 -10.27 -20.27
N THR A 149 -0.97 -10.17 -19.23
CA THR A 149 0.48 -10.22 -19.35
C THR A 149 1.10 -10.79 -18.07
N ARG A 150 2.22 -11.49 -18.23
CA ARG A 150 3.08 -11.94 -17.12
C ARG A 150 4.43 -11.23 -17.12
N ASP A 151 4.52 -10.10 -17.78
CA ASP A 151 5.72 -9.27 -17.75
C ASP A 151 5.92 -8.72 -16.34
N TYR A 152 6.98 -9.18 -15.67
CA TYR A 152 7.31 -8.78 -14.30
C TYR A 152 7.35 -7.26 -14.11
N ARG A 153 7.75 -6.49 -15.12
CA ARG A 153 7.86 -5.02 -15.04
C ARG A 153 6.53 -4.32 -14.84
N LEU A 154 5.41 -4.96 -15.22
CA LEU A 154 4.06 -4.37 -15.14
C LEU A 154 3.33 -4.70 -13.82
N TYR A 155 4.00 -5.45 -12.91
CA TYR A 155 3.45 -5.75 -11.60
C TYR A 155 3.91 -4.72 -10.57
N ASP A 156 3.55 -3.47 -10.80
CA ASP A 156 4.00 -2.28 -10.06
C ASP A 156 2.86 -1.49 -9.42
N ILE A 157 1.65 -2.08 -9.33
CA ILE A 157 0.41 -1.44 -8.84
C ILE A 157 -0.08 -0.23 -9.66
N GLN A 158 0.52 0.03 -10.80
CA GLN A 158 0.17 1.14 -11.69
C GLN A 158 -0.33 0.65 -13.05
N HIS A 159 0.05 -0.58 -13.43
CA HIS A 159 -0.39 -1.20 -14.66
C HIS A 159 -1.52 -2.21 -14.41
N ALA A 160 -2.50 -2.22 -15.32
CA ALA A 160 -3.55 -3.22 -15.32
C ALA A 160 -3.04 -4.51 -16.00
N VAL A 161 -2.82 -5.54 -15.22
CA VAL A 161 -2.38 -6.86 -15.73
C VAL A 161 -3.53 -7.87 -15.83
N LEU A 162 -4.70 -7.52 -15.34
CA LEU A 162 -5.96 -8.26 -15.51
C LEU A 162 -6.78 -7.61 -16.65
N PRO A 163 -7.71 -8.34 -17.28
CA PRO A 163 -8.63 -7.78 -18.26
C PRO A 163 -9.42 -6.60 -17.68
N THR A 164 -9.54 -5.52 -18.43
CA THR A 164 -10.30 -4.33 -18.03
C THR A 164 -11.66 -4.29 -18.68
N THR A 165 -12.70 -3.83 -17.96
CA THR A 165 -14.04 -3.60 -18.52
C THR A 165 -14.02 -2.47 -19.55
N LEU A 166 -13.31 -1.39 -19.26
CA LEU A 166 -13.05 -0.34 -20.25
C LEU A 166 -11.94 -0.79 -21.21
N PRO A 167 -11.93 -0.35 -22.47
CA PRO A 167 -10.73 -0.45 -23.29
C PRO A 167 -9.51 0.07 -22.51
N LEU A 168 -8.38 -0.62 -22.59
CA LEU A 168 -7.20 -0.31 -21.78
C LEU A 168 -6.77 1.16 -21.86
N PRO A 169 -6.81 1.84 -23.03
CA PRO A 169 -6.53 3.28 -23.12
C PRO A 169 -7.50 4.14 -22.28
N GLU A 170 -8.77 3.76 -22.24
CA GLU A 170 -9.80 4.47 -21.48
C GLU A 170 -9.64 4.23 -19.99
N PHE A 171 -9.33 2.99 -19.59
CA PHE A 171 -9.03 2.66 -18.20
C PHE A 171 -7.89 3.54 -17.66
N TYR A 172 -6.77 3.63 -18.38
CA TYR A 172 -5.66 4.49 -17.98
C TYR A 172 -6.02 5.97 -18.00
N ALA A 173 -6.82 6.42 -18.95
CA ALA A 173 -7.30 7.81 -18.96
C ALA A 173 -8.11 8.14 -17.70
N GLU A 174 -9.03 7.25 -17.27
CA GLU A 174 -9.82 7.42 -16.05
C GLU A 174 -8.96 7.31 -14.78
N LEU A 175 -8.02 6.37 -14.74
CA LEU A 175 -7.09 6.19 -13.63
C LEU A 175 -6.23 7.45 -13.41
N VAL A 176 -5.60 7.95 -14.47
CA VAL A 176 -4.73 9.14 -14.43
C VAL A 176 -5.54 10.40 -14.13
N LYS A 177 -6.73 10.56 -14.73
CA LYS A 177 -7.66 11.64 -14.40
C LYS A 177 -8.01 11.64 -12.92
N THR A 178 -8.29 10.46 -12.36
CA THR A 178 -8.59 10.31 -10.93
C THR A 178 -7.40 10.74 -10.09
N GLN A 179 -6.21 10.23 -10.37
CA GLN A 179 -5.00 10.59 -9.63
C GLN A 179 -4.68 12.09 -9.71
N GLN A 180 -4.89 12.72 -10.88
CA GLN A 180 -4.69 14.16 -11.05
C GLN A 180 -5.66 14.98 -10.19
N ILE A 181 -6.95 14.62 -10.17
CA ILE A 181 -7.97 15.28 -9.33
C ILE A 181 -7.60 15.14 -7.85
N LEU A 182 -7.22 13.95 -7.41
CA LEU A 182 -6.84 13.69 -6.03
C LEU A 182 -5.56 14.44 -5.62
N ASN A 183 -4.59 14.53 -6.50
CA ASN A 183 -3.38 15.32 -6.27
C ASN A 183 -3.69 16.82 -6.16
N GLN A 184 -4.55 17.35 -7.03
CA GLN A 184 -4.93 18.77 -7.01
C GLN A 184 -5.64 19.18 -5.72
N LYS A 185 -6.39 18.29 -5.09
CA LYS A 185 -7.04 18.51 -3.79
C LYS A 185 -6.06 19.02 -2.72
N HIS A 186 -4.81 18.56 -2.76
CA HIS A 186 -3.77 18.88 -1.78
C HIS A 186 -2.71 19.87 -2.30
N LEU A 187 -2.82 20.28 -3.58
CA LEU A 187 -1.92 21.24 -4.21
C LEU A 187 -2.38 22.69 -3.95
N GLY A 188 -2.29 23.14 -2.70
CA GLY A 188 -2.45 24.57 -2.38
C GLY A 188 -1.14 25.36 -2.59
N TRP A 189 -1.23 26.69 -2.63
CA TRP A 189 -0.08 27.59 -2.74
C TRP A 189 1.03 27.30 -1.71
N ASN A 190 0.65 26.89 -0.50
CA ASN A 190 1.61 26.55 0.56
C ASN A 190 2.37 25.25 0.23
N ALA A 191 1.72 24.26 -0.34
CA ALA A 191 2.35 23.01 -0.77
C ALA A 191 3.34 23.29 -1.92
N LEU A 192 2.93 24.08 -2.92
CA LEU A 192 3.80 24.49 -4.03
C LEU A 192 5.03 25.26 -3.54
N LYS A 193 4.85 26.25 -2.66
CA LYS A 193 5.95 27.02 -2.06
C LYS A 193 6.89 26.13 -1.25
N SER A 194 6.34 25.18 -0.48
CA SER A 194 7.14 24.23 0.29
C SER A 194 7.95 23.31 -0.63
N THR A 195 7.33 22.76 -1.65
CA THR A 195 8.01 21.91 -2.66
C THR A 195 9.12 22.67 -3.37
N ALA A 196 8.84 23.91 -3.80
CA ALA A 196 9.86 24.75 -4.45
C ALA A 196 11.04 25.07 -3.51
N ARG A 197 10.75 25.36 -2.24
CA ARG A 197 11.80 25.60 -1.23
C ARG A 197 12.67 24.36 -1.00
N ILE A 198 12.05 23.19 -0.89
CA ILE A 198 12.76 21.90 -0.73
C ILE A 198 13.62 21.63 -1.97
N ALA A 199 13.07 21.80 -3.16
CA ALA A 199 13.79 21.63 -4.43
C ALA A 199 15.00 22.56 -4.52
N ALA A 200 14.82 23.85 -4.24
CA ALA A 200 15.89 24.83 -4.22
C ALA A 200 16.97 24.46 -3.19
N GLY A 201 16.57 24.06 -1.98
CA GLY A 201 17.51 23.65 -0.93
C GLY A 201 18.34 22.41 -1.31
N HIS A 202 17.77 21.46 -2.06
CA HIS A 202 18.52 20.31 -2.60
C HIS A 202 19.48 20.74 -3.72
N LEU A 203 19.00 21.57 -4.66
CA LEU A 203 19.82 22.05 -5.77
C LEU A 203 21.02 22.88 -5.30
N LEU A 204 20.84 23.75 -4.30
CA LEU A 204 21.94 24.54 -3.69
C LEU A 204 23.00 23.64 -3.06
N ARG A 205 22.66 22.42 -2.67
CA ARG A 205 23.60 21.41 -2.15
C ARG A 205 24.14 20.47 -3.23
N GLY A 206 23.91 20.76 -4.51
CA GLY A 206 24.29 19.90 -5.63
C GLY A 206 23.48 18.59 -5.74
N GLN A 207 22.36 18.47 -5.03
CA GLN A 207 21.53 17.28 -5.00
C GLN A 207 20.37 17.40 -5.99
N THR A 208 20.38 16.60 -7.05
CA THR A 208 19.33 16.62 -8.10
C THR A 208 18.23 15.56 -7.89
N ASN A 209 18.39 14.67 -6.91
CA ASN A 209 17.51 13.50 -6.75
C ASN A 209 16.04 13.87 -6.50
N PHE A 210 15.78 14.93 -5.72
CA PHE A 210 14.44 15.40 -5.44
C PHE A 210 13.73 15.90 -6.72
N VAL A 211 14.42 16.70 -7.55
CA VAL A 211 13.88 17.20 -8.82
C VAL A 211 13.66 16.04 -9.81
N LYS A 212 14.61 15.10 -9.88
CA LYS A 212 14.45 13.88 -10.70
C LYS A 212 13.25 13.03 -10.25
N MET A 213 13.04 12.95 -8.93
CA MET A 213 11.88 12.23 -8.36
C MET A 213 10.57 12.90 -8.79
N LEU A 214 10.43 14.21 -8.66
CA LEU A 214 9.25 14.96 -9.10
C LEU A 214 8.99 14.77 -10.60
N TRP A 215 10.04 14.82 -11.42
CA TRP A 215 9.92 14.60 -12.86
C TRP A 215 9.46 13.16 -13.19
N LYS A 216 10.06 12.17 -12.54
CA LYS A 216 9.65 10.76 -12.71
C LYS A 216 8.21 10.53 -12.28
N PHE A 217 7.81 11.12 -11.15
CA PHE A 217 6.45 11.00 -10.63
C PHE A 217 5.40 11.46 -11.64
N ASN A 218 5.64 12.59 -12.32
CA ASN A 218 4.73 13.06 -13.37
C ASN A 218 4.68 12.14 -14.60
N ARG A 219 5.76 11.42 -14.90
CA ARG A 219 5.79 10.48 -16.03
C ARG A 219 5.10 9.17 -15.76
N VAL A 220 5.09 8.73 -14.51
CA VAL A 220 4.44 7.48 -14.11
C VAL A 220 2.94 7.51 -14.39
N TYR A 221 2.33 8.69 -14.28
CA TYR A 221 0.90 8.89 -14.54
C TYR A 221 0.64 9.45 -15.96
N ASP A 222 1.34 8.95 -16.95
CA ASP A 222 1.10 9.26 -18.37
C ASP A 222 0.47 8.03 -19.05
N PRO A 223 -0.83 8.09 -19.46
CA PRO A 223 -1.50 6.96 -20.10
C PRO A 223 -0.81 6.44 -21.35
N LYS A 224 -0.14 7.33 -22.09
CA LYS A 224 0.60 6.93 -23.31
C LYS A 224 1.83 6.09 -22.96
N LEU A 225 2.52 6.44 -21.88
CA LEU A 225 3.68 5.67 -21.42
C LEU A 225 3.25 4.33 -20.84
N GLN A 226 2.18 4.29 -20.05
CA GLN A 226 1.62 3.04 -19.54
C GLN A 226 1.22 2.08 -20.66
N LEU A 227 0.57 2.58 -21.72
CA LEU A 227 0.25 1.79 -22.91
C LEU A 227 1.49 1.32 -23.67
N ALA A 228 2.49 2.20 -23.82
CA ALA A 228 3.75 1.85 -24.49
C ALA A 228 4.51 0.74 -23.72
N ASP A 229 4.40 0.71 -22.40
CA ASP A 229 5.02 -0.32 -21.57
C ASP A 229 4.42 -1.71 -21.83
N HIS A 230 3.12 -1.81 -22.11
CA HIS A 230 2.48 -3.07 -22.54
C HIS A 230 2.95 -3.56 -23.91
N ALA A 231 3.36 -2.66 -24.79
CA ALA A 231 3.85 -3.01 -26.13
C ALA A 231 5.33 -3.43 -26.18
N ARG A 232 6.06 -3.29 -25.06
CA ARG A 232 7.48 -3.67 -25.02
C ARG A 232 7.67 -5.18 -25.05
N ALA A 233 8.75 -5.63 -25.67
CA ALA A 233 9.15 -7.03 -25.63
C ALA A 233 9.35 -7.49 -24.17
N VAL A 234 8.76 -8.62 -23.83
CA VAL A 234 8.82 -9.20 -22.48
C VAL A 234 10.21 -9.77 -22.25
N ALA A 235 10.94 -9.18 -21.30
CA ALA A 235 12.28 -9.65 -20.92
C ALA A 235 12.23 -10.80 -19.91
N TYR A 236 11.25 -10.81 -19.01
CA TYR A 236 11.04 -11.85 -18.03
C TYR A 236 9.55 -12.07 -17.81
N GLN A 237 9.12 -13.31 -18.01
CA GLN A 237 7.75 -13.73 -17.72
C GLN A 237 7.69 -14.44 -16.36
N MET A 238 6.77 -14.03 -15.51
CA MET A 238 6.52 -14.74 -14.27
C MET A 238 5.96 -16.13 -14.55
N PRO A 239 6.43 -17.15 -13.83
CA PRO A 239 5.90 -18.51 -13.97
C PRO A 239 4.43 -18.54 -13.49
N LEU A 240 3.62 -19.40 -14.10
CA LEU A 240 2.29 -19.69 -13.56
C LEU A 240 2.43 -20.43 -12.22
N PRO A 241 1.49 -20.22 -11.29
CA PRO A 241 1.46 -21.01 -10.06
C PRO A 241 1.17 -22.47 -10.38
N PRO A 242 1.63 -23.42 -9.56
CA PRO A 242 1.30 -24.83 -9.70
C PRO A 242 -0.22 -25.02 -9.69
N ALA A 243 -0.69 -26.06 -10.39
CA ALA A 243 -2.11 -26.32 -10.59
C ALA A 243 -2.86 -26.68 -9.28
N GLN A 244 -2.13 -27.23 -8.30
CA GLN A 244 -2.69 -27.63 -7.01
C GLN A 244 -2.19 -26.75 -5.87
N LYS A 245 -3.10 -26.26 -5.02
CA LYS A 245 -2.75 -25.48 -3.83
C LYS A 245 -1.80 -26.23 -2.87
N GLN A 246 -1.83 -27.55 -2.90
CA GLN A 246 -0.98 -28.41 -2.05
C GLN A 246 0.51 -28.32 -2.41
N ASP A 247 0.83 -28.08 -3.71
CA ASP A 247 2.21 -27.98 -4.16
C ASP A 247 2.93 -26.70 -3.71
N ILE A 248 2.14 -25.72 -3.25
CA ILE A 248 2.65 -24.44 -2.73
C ILE A 248 2.98 -24.54 -1.25
N SER A 249 2.38 -25.52 -0.57
CA SER A 249 2.46 -25.66 0.87
C SER A 249 3.84 -26.08 1.38
N ALA A 250 4.64 -26.69 0.55
CA ALA A 250 5.96 -27.17 0.91
C ALA A 250 7.04 -26.08 0.92
N GLY A 251 6.80 -24.90 1.46
CA GLY A 251 7.86 -23.91 1.54
C GLY A 251 7.44 -22.48 1.90
N LEU A 252 6.19 -22.20 2.15
CA LEU A 252 5.73 -20.85 2.44
C LEU A 252 5.31 -20.67 3.90
N LEU A 253 5.97 -19.76 4.55
CA LEU A 253 5.91 -19.44 5.97
C LEU A 253 4.49 -19.23 6.51
N TYR A 254 3.58 -18.68 5.72
CA TYR A 254 2.22 -18.37 6.15
C TYR A 254 1.26 -19.55 6.05
N ILE A 255 1.67 -20.66 5.47
CA ILE A 255 0.84 -21.86 5.39
C ILE A 255 0.70 -22.53 6.75
N HIS A 256 1.72 -22.46 7.58
CA HIS A 256 1.64 -22.89 8.96
C HIS A 256 0.63 -22.09 9.78
N ARG A 257 0.31 -20.85 9.38
CA ARG A 257 -0.78 -20.04 9.96
C ARG A 257 -2.16 -20.54 9.52
N ALA A 258 -2.31 -21.00 8.29
CA ALA A 258 -3.58 -21.53 7.79
C ALA A 258 -3.99 -22.83 8.44
N GLN A 259 -3.06 -23.59 9.00
CA GLN A 259 -3.30 -24.84 9.73
C GLN A 259 -3.76 -24.64 11.18
N GLY A 260 -4.32 -23.50 11.53
CA GLY A 260 -5.10 -23.35 12.77
C GLY A 260 -4.30 -23.07 14.03
N ARG A 261 -3.04 -22.69 13.96
CA ARG A 261 -2.26 -22.24 15.12
C ARG A 261 -2.62 -20.80 15.50
N LYS A 262 -3.76 -20.63 16.15
CA LYS A 262 -4.12 -19.39 16.81
C LYS A 262 -3.12 -19.13 17.94
N GLY A 263 -2.37 -18.02 17.84
CA GLY A 263 -1.69 -17.44 19.00
C GLY A 263 -0.21 -17.78 19.23
N ARG A 264 0.52 -18.32 18.25
CA ARG A 264 1.97 -18.46 18.41
C ARG A 264 2.74 -17.19 18.07
N ALA A 265 3.78 -16.92 18.84
CA ALA A 265 4.69 -15.81 18.67
C ALA A 265 5.42 -15.88 17.29
N LEU A 266 5.84 -14.72 16.78
CA LEU A 266 6.59 -14.62 15.52
C LEU A 266 7.88 -15.48 15.52
N ASP A 267 8.48 -15.69 16.68
CA ASP A 267 9.70 -16.48 16.87
C ASP A 267 9.53 -17.96 16.48
N ASP A 268 8.42 -18.57 16.87
CA ASP A 268 8.11 -19.96 16.51
C ASP A 268 7.93 -20.16 14.99
N SER A 269 7.46 -19.13 14.29
CA SER A 269 7.28 -19.20 12.83
C SER A 269 8.59 -19.03 12.07
N THR A 270 9.55 -18.33 12.65
CA THR A 270 10.88 -18.12 12.08
C THR A 270 11.74 -19.39 12.25
N GLU A 271 11.67 -20.04 13.41
CA GLU A 271 12.36 -21.31 13.65
C GLU A 271 11.86 -22.42 12.71
N GLN A 272 10.55 -22.52 12.51
CA GLN A 272 9.96 -23.50 11.61
C GLN A 272 10.32 -23.24 10.12
N PHE A 273 10.52 -21.98 9.74
CA PHE A 273 10.98 -21.64 8.40
C PHE A 273 12.44 -22.06 8.17
N VAL A 274 13.30 -21.81 9.14
CA VAL A 274 14.70 -22.22 9.09
C VAL A 274 14.83 -23.74 9.03
N GLU A 275 13.97 -24.46 9.74
CA GLU A 275 13.96 -25.93 9.75
C GLU A 275 13.46 -26.50 8.41
N ALA A 276 12.39 -25.94 7.84
CA ALA A 276 11.87 -26.32 6.53
C ALA A 276 12.86 -26.04 5.38
N THR A 277 13.61 -24.96 5.46
CA THR A 277 14.66 -24.65 4.48
C THR A 277 15.89 -25.53 4.61
N ARG A 278 16.20 -26.00 5.82
CA ARG A 278 17.31 -26.96 6.05
C ARG A 278 16.98 -28.37 5.56
N THR A 279 15.73 -28.81 5.70
CA THR A 279 15.29 -30.14 5.24
C THR A 279 15.05 -30.21 3.73
N GLY A 280 14.70 -29.07 3.07
CA GLY A 280 14.56 -28.99 1.63
C GLY A 280 15.86 -28.85 0.83
N ALA A 281 17.00 -28.62 1.51
CA ALA A 281 18.31 -28.54 0.89
C ALA A 281 19.05 -29.89 0.79
N SER A 282 18.39 -30.98 1.19
CA SER A 282 18.94 -32.34 1.19
C SER A 282 18.13 -33.33 0.33
N ALA A 283 17.37 -32.83 -0.65
CA ALA A 283 16.69 -33.68 -1.64
C ALA A 283 17.10 -33.33 -3.07
#